data_bf86738559b3adef3696be97ba48caec
#
_entry.id   bf86738559b3adef3696be97ba48caec
#
_cell.length_a   1.000
_cell.length_b   1.000
_cell.length_c   1.000
_cell.angle_alpha   90.00
_cell.angle_beta   90.00
_cell.angle_gamma   90.00
#
_symmetry.space_group_name_H-M   'P 1'
#
loop_
_entity.id
_entity.type
_entity.pdbx_description
1 polymer ?
#
loop_
_entity_poly.entity_id
_entity_poly.type
_entity_poly.pdbx_seq_one_letter_code
_entity_poly.pdbx_strand_id
1 'polypeptide(L)'
;MRIAVLADIHGNFDALMAVVEDLESLRPDIVVNLGDCLSGPLKARETAEFLMTRDWPTVRGNHDRYIVEMPIDEMGASDRAAAAELDQCHRDWLGALPMQARADGEVAMFHATPTDDNRYLTEHIVGGRSVARPVGQVQAETAGIDASLILCGHSHLARVVELPDG
;
A
#
# COMPACT_ATOMS: atom_id res chain seq x y z
N MET A 1 -21.56 3.57 -2.49
CA MET A 1 -20.42 2.71 -2.85
C MET A 1 -19.69 2.24 -1.60
N ARG A 2 -19.32 0.96 -1.51
CA ARG A 2 -18.52 0.37 -0.42
C ARG A 2 -17.17 -0.05 -0.99
N ILE A 3 -16.09 0.49 -0.44
CA ILE A 3 -14.72 0.18 -0.86
C ILE A 3 -14.07 -0.63 0.26
N ALA A 4 -13.45 -1.76 -0.10
CA ALA A 4 -12.54 -2.48 0.79
C ALA A 4 -11.11 -2.04 0.48
N VAL A 5 -10.37 -1.67 1.52
CA VAL A 5 -9.01 -1.16 1.40
C VAL A 5 -8.06 -2.13 2.09
N LEU A 6 -7.15 -2.71 1.31
CA LEU A 6 -6.02 -3.49 1.80
C LEU A 6 -4.76 -2.64 1.69
N ALA A 7 -3.84 -2.82 2.63
CA ALA A 7 -2.55 -2.16 2.63
C ALA A 7 -1.55 -3.00 3.44
N ASP A 8 -0.27 -2.87 3.12
CA ASP A 8 0.81 -3.38 3.96
C ASP A 8 0.63 -4.88 4.30
N ILE A 9 0.37 -5.68 3.26
CA ILE A 9 0.10 -7.13 3.38
C ILE A 9 1.36 -7.88 3.81
N HIS A 10 2.53 -7.43 3.35
CA HIS A 10 3.83 -7.93 3.75
C HIS A 10 3.98 -9.47 3.65
N GLY A 11 3.50 -10.05 2.55
CA GLY A 11 3.61 -11.48 2.31
C GLY A 11 2.80 -12.36 3.28
N ASN A 12 1.92 -11.77 4.09
CA ASN A 12 1.10 -12.49 5.06
C ASN A 12 -0.12 -13.12 4.38
N PHE A 13 0.14 -14.19 3.61
CA PHE A 13 -0.87 -14.89 2.83
C PHE A 13 -2.03 -15.41 3.68
N ASP A 14 -1.74 -15.94 4.87
CA ASP A 14 -2.77 -16.51 5.72
C ASP A 14 -3.73 -15.42 6.25
N ALA A 15 -3.20 -14.26 6.64
CA ALA A 15 -4.03 -13.11 7.00
C ALA A 15 -4.80 -12.56 5.79
N LEU A 16 -4.15 -12.49 4.61
CA LEU A 16 -4.83 -12.07 3.37
C LEU A 16 -6.02 -12.97 3.06
N MET A 17 -5.86 -14.29 3.16
CA MET A 17 -6.95 -15.23 2.89
C MET A 17 -8.12 -15.09 3.88
N ALA A 18 -7.83 -14.86 5.17
CA ALA A 18 -8.88 -14.60 6.16
C ALA A 18 -9.64 -13.29 5.85
N VAL A 19 -8.94 -12.24 5.42
CA VAL A 19 -9.57 -10.98 4.97
C VAL A 19 -10.42 -11.21 3.71
N VAL A 20 -9.93 -11.99 2.75
CA VAL A 20 -10.68 -12.30 1.51
C VAL A 20 -11.97 -13.04 1.82
N GLU A 21 -11.96 -14.00 2.74
CA GLU A 21 -13.17 -14.70 3.20
C GLU A 21 -14.19 -13.71 3.82
N ASP A 22 -13.70 -12.76 4.62
CA ASP A 22 -14.58 -11.72 5.19
C ASP A 22 -15.17 -10.81 4.11
N LEU A 23 -14.36 -10.42 3.11
CA LEU A 23 -14.80 -9.61 1.97
C LEU A 23 -15.92 -10.27 1.15
N GLU A 24 -15.92 -11.62 1.01
CA GLU A 24 -16.98 -12.34 0.33
C GLU A 24 -18.34 -12.14 1.04
N SER A 25 -18.33 -12.05 2.36
CA SER A 25 -19.54 -11.80 3.17
C SER A 25 -19.99 -10.33 3.08
N LEU A 26 -19.04 -9.38 3.08
CA LEU A 26 -19.28 -7.94 3.08
C LEU A 26 -19.68 -7.40 1.71
N ARG A 27 -19.30 -8.08 0.63
CA ARG A 27 -19.59 -7.72 -0.78
C ARG A 27 -19.28 -6.26 -1.07
N PRO A 28 -18.01 -5.82 -0.98
CA PRO A 28 -17.63 -4.48 -1.39
C PRO A 28 -17.86 -4.29 -2.89
N ASP A 29 -18.16 -3.07 -3.31
CA ASP A 29 -18.29 -2.72 -4.73
C ASP A 29 -16.92 -2.73 -5.41
N ILE A 30 -15.87 -2.33 -4.68
CA ILE A 30 -14.49 -2.26 -5.13
C ILE A 30 -13.56 -2.74 -4.01
N VAL A 31 -12.50 -3.46 -4.39
CA VAL A 31 -11.36 -3.78 -3.51
C VAL A 31 -10.14 -3.08 -4.06
N VAL A 32 -9.38 -2.40 -3.23
CA VAL A 32 -8.12 -1.73 -3.61
C VAL A 32 -6.96 -2.18 -2.71
N ASN A 33 -5.73 -2.09 -3.22
CA ASN A 33 -4.52 -2.42 -2.48
C ASN A 33 -3.53 -1.26 -2.54
N LEU A 34 -3.09 -0.79 -1.37
CA LEU A 34 -2.25 0.39 -1.22
C LEU A 34 -0.74 0.09 -1.18
N GLY A 35 -0.32 -1.11 -1.62
CA GLY A 35 1.08 -1.48 -1.73
C GLY A 35 1.65 -2.16 -0.49
N ASP A 36 2.97 -2.32 -0.50
CA ASP A 36 3.74 -3.16 0.43
C ASP A 36 3.19 -4.59 0.48
N CYS A 37 3.13 -5.17 -0.73
CA CYS A 37 2.45 -6.44 -0.97
C CYS A 37 3.21 -7.64 -0.37
N LEU A 38 4.54 -7.71 -0.56
CA LEU A 38 5.26 -8.97 -0.44
C LEU A 38 6.37 -9.00 0.61
N SER A 39 6.94 -7.86 1.02
CA SER A 39 8.07 -7.80 1.95
C SER A 39 7.73 -8.44 3.30
N GLY A 40 8.42 -9.50 3.65
CA GLY A 40 8.26 -10.20 4.93
C GLY A 40 8.79 -11.64 4.87
N PRO A 41 9.12 -12.25 6.01
CA PRO A 41 9.62 -13.63 6.08
C PRO A 41 8.46 -14.64 6.20
N LEU A 42 7.40 -14.49 5.39
CA LEU A 42 6.19 -15.31 5.46
C LEU A 42 5.99 -16.09 4.15
N LYS A 43 4.99 -15.74 3.34
CA LYS A 43 4.60 -16.45 2.12
C LYS A 43 4.53 -15.48 0.94
N ALA A 44 5.68 -14.89 0.58
CA ALA A 44 5.74 -13.85 -0.44
C ALA A 44 5.29 -14.34 -1.82
N ARG A 45 5.68 -15.57 -2.20
CA ARG A 45 5.30 -16.19 -3.47
C ARG A 45 3.79 -16.40 -3.57
N GLU A 46 3.19 -17.06 -2.59
CA GLU A 46 1.75 -17.36 -2.59
C GLU A 46 0.92 -16.08 -2.58
N THR A 47 1.40 -15.06 -1.86
CA THR A 47 0.77 -13.72 -1.84
C THR A 47 0.83 -13.08 -3.22
N ALA A 48 1.99 -13.12 -3.89
CA ALA A 48 2.16 -12.59 -5.24
C ALA A 48 1.25 -13.30 -6.24
N GLU A 49 1.30 -14.64 -6.28
CA GLU A 49 0.50 -15.47 -7.18
C GLU A 49 -1.01 -15.17 -7.00
N PHE A 50 -1.46 -15.00 -5.76
CA PHE A 50 -2.84 -14.63 -5.49
C PHE A 50 -3.16 -13.22 -6.00
N LEU A 51 -2.38 -12.20 -5.64
CA LEU A 51 -2.64 -10.81 -6.01
C LEU A 51 -2.61 -10.61 -7.53
N MET A 52 -1.69 -11.27 -8.23
CA MET A 52 -1.59 -11.23 -9.69
C MET A 52 -2.86 -11.75 -10.41
N THR A 53 -3.68 -12.55 -9.75
CA THR A 53 -4.98 -13.02 -10.31
C THR A 53 -6.13 -12.06 -10.05
N ARG A 54 -5.92 -10.95 -9.33
CA ARG A 54 -6.98 -10.02 -8.93
C ARG A 54 -6.96 -8.78 -9.83
N ASP A 55 -8.14 -8.35 -10.24
CA ASP A 55 -8.34 -7.07 -10.92
C ASP A 55 -8.59 -5.94 -9.89
N TRP A 56 -7.71 -5.87 -8.89
CA TRP A 56 -7.78 -4.85 -7.86
C TRP A 56 -6.86 -3.69 -8.21
N PRO A 57 -7.34 -2.44 -8.29
CA PRO A 57 -6.45 -1.29 -8.36
C PRO A 57 -5.40 -1.36 -7.26
N THR A 58 -4.14 -1.48 -7.65
CA THR A 58 -3.01 -1.65 -6.73
C THR A 58 -1.95 -0.60 -7.03
N VAL A 59 -1.42 0.02 -5.99
CA VAL A 59 -0.25 0.91 -6.08
C VAL A 59 0.99 0.25 -5.50
N ARG A 60 2.16 0.70 -5.92
CA ARG A 60 3.45 0.20 -5.46
C ARG A 60 3.84 0.87 -4.14
N GLY A 61 4.18 0.07 -3.13
CA GLY A 61 4.78 0.54 -1.89
C GLY A 61 6.31 0.65 -1.96
N ASN A 62 6.92 1.22 -0.91
CA ASN A 62 8.37 1.38 -0.84
C ASN A 62 9.09 0.02 -0.76
N HIS A 63 8.54 -0.94 -0.04
CA HIS A 63 9.12 -2.29 0.03
C HIS A 63 8.97 -3.06 -1.29
N ASP A 64 7.87 -2.86 -2.02
CA ASP A 64 7.71 -3.42 -3.37
C ASP A 64 8.81 -2.87 -4.30
N ARG A 65 9.08 -1.56 -4.23
CA ARG A 65 10.18 -0.92 -4.97
C ARG A 65 11.54 -1.45 -4.54
N TYR A 66 11.80 -1.64 -3.25
CA TYR A 66 13.09 -2.18 -2.77
C TYR A 66 13.36 -3.58 -3.32
N ILE A 67 12.35 -4.46 -3.35
CA ILE A 67 12.48 -5.82 -3.91
C ILE A 67 12.86 -5.79 -5.40
N VAL A 68 12.40 -4.78 -6.15
CA VAL A 68 12.65 -4.65 -7.58
C VAL A 68 13.97 -3.95 -7.89
N GLU A 69 14.28 -2.87 -7.18
CA GLU A 69 15.32 -1.91 -7.58
C GLU A 69 16.63 -2.05 -6.78
N MET A 70 16.58 -2.57 -5.54
CA MET A 70 17.78 -2.66 -4.71
C MET A 70 18.61 -3.93 -4.98
N PRO A 71 19.94 -3.85 -4.94
CA PRO A 71 20.78 -5.03 -4.84
C PRO A 71 20.44 -5.86 -3.59
N ILE A 72 20.45 -7.18 -3.70
CA ILE A 72 20.01 -8.09 -2.62
C ILE A 72 20.83 -7.95 -1.33
N ASP A 73 22.08 -7.57 -1.43
CA ASP A 73 22.99 -7.31 -0.31
C ASP A 73 22.73 -5.98 0.42
N GLU A 74 22.05 -5.04 -0.24
CA GLU A 74 21.62 -3.78 0.34
C GLU A 74 20.19 -3.82 0.93
N MET A 75 19.42 -4.87 0.61
CA MET A 75 18.05 -5.03 1.11
C MET A 75 18.01 -5.24 2.61
N GLY A 76 16.95 -4.73 3.25
CA GLY A 76 16.56 -5.09 4.61
C GLY A 76 16.26 -6.59 4.75
N ALA A 77 16.25 -7.10 5.98
CA ALA A 77 16.07 -8.55 6.21
C ALA A 77 14.73 -9.07 5.68
N SER A 78 13.64 -8.29 5.83
CA SER A 78 12.30 -8.66 5.34
C SER A 78 12.21 -8.67 3.83
N ASP A 79 12.78 -7.66 3.16
CA ASP A 79 12.80 -7.57 1.70
C ASP A 79 13.63 -8.71 1.09
N ARG A 80 14.78 -9.00 1.69
CA ARG A 80 15.66 -10.08 1.26
C ARG A 80 15.01 -11.46 1.41
N ALA A 81 14.27 -11.68 2.51
CA ALA A 81 13.53 -12.91 2.73
C ALA A 81 12.46 -13.10 1.65
N ALA A 82 11.64 -12.07 1.39
CA ALA A 82 10.65 -12.10 0.33
C ALA A 82 11.31 -12.29 -1.04
N ALA A 83 12.36 -11.53 -1.35
CA ALA A 83 13.07 -11.58 -2.62
C ALA A 83 13.63 -12.97 -2.94
N ALA A 84 13.96 -13.78 -1.93
CA ALA A 84 14.46 -15.15 -2.11
C ALA A 84 13.37 -16.13 -2.59
N GLU A 85 12.10 -15.82 -2.37
CA GLU A 85 10.96 -16.65 -2.80
C GLU A 85 10.43 -16.26 -4.19
N LEU A 86 10.80 -15.09 -4.71
CA LEU A 86 10.18 -14.50 -5.90
C LEU A 86 10.96 -14.82 -7.17
N ASP A 87 10.23 -15.25 -8.20
CA ASP A 87 10.72 -15.39 -9.57
C ASP A 87 10.66 -14.06 -10.33
N GLN A 88 11.21 -14.03 -11.56
CA GLN A 88 11.24 -12.82 -12.38
C GLN A 88 9.82 -12.29 -12.69
N CYS A 89 8.85 -13.17 -12.93
CA CYS A 89 7.47 -12.74 -13.22
C CYS A 89 6.82 -11.96 -12.06
N HIS A 90 7.13 -12.33 -10.81
CA HIS A 90 6.65 -11.60 -9.62
C HIS A 90 7.30 -10.22 -9.51
N ARG A 91 8.61 -10.14 -9.79
CA ARG A 91 9.36 -8.86 -9.81
C ARG A 91 8.88 -7.95 -10.93
N ASP A 92 8.59 -8.51 -12.12
CA ASP A 92 8.05 -7.76 -13.25
C ASP A 92 6.66 -7.19 -12.92
N TRP A 93 5.83 -7.99 -12.23
CA TRP A 93 4.52 -7.53 -11.75
C TRP A 93 4.65 -6.39 -10.73
N LEU A 94 5.50 -6.52 -9.70
CA LEU A 94 5.76 -5.45 -8.74
C LEU A 94 6.29 -4.18 -9.41
N GLY A 95 7.21 -4.34 -10.37
CA GLY A 95 7.80 -3.23 -11.12
C GLY A 95 6.81 -2.50 -12.01
N ALA A 96 5.74 -3.19 -12.45
CA ALA A 96 4.67 -2.61 -13.26
C ALA A 96 3.61 -1.85 -12.43
N LEU A 97 3.59 -2.01 -11.10
CA LEU A 97 2.64 -1.31 -10.24
C LEU A 97 2.90 0.21 -10.27
N PRO A 98 1.87 1.03 -10.45
CA PRO A 98 2.00 2.48 -10.47
C PRO A 98 2.25 3.03 -9.05
N MET A 99 2.91 4.18 -8.96
CA MET A 99 3.07 4.91 -7.70
C MET A 99 1.76 5.53 -7.20
N GLN A 100 0.88 5.89 -8.13
CA GLN A 100 -0.44 6.45 -7.86
C GLN A 100 -1.47 5.78 -8.77
N ALA A 101 -2.68 5.61 -8.28
CA ALA A 101 -3.81 5.12 -9.05
C ALA A 101 -5.11 5.83 -8.64
N ARG A 102 -6.17 5.55 -9.39
CA ARG A 102 -7.53 5.97 -9.05
C ARG A 102 -8.46 4.77 -9.04
N ALA A 103 -9.43 4.80 -8.12
CA ALA A 103 -10.56 3.89 -8.13
C ALA A 103 -11.84 4.70 -8.31
N ASP A 104 -12.73 4.25 -9.19
CA ASP A 104 -14.02 4.89 -9.49
C ASP A 104 -13.95 6.42 -9.79
N GLY A 105 -12.83 6.88 -10.33
CA GLY A 105 -12.62 8.28 -10.71
C GLY A 105 -12.45 9.28 -9.56
N GLU A 106 -13.18 9.11 -8.46
CA GLU A 106 -13.20 10.04 -7.32
C GLU A 106 -12.27 9.67 -6.16
N VAL A 107 -11.69 8.47 -6.20
CA VAL A 107 -10.79 7.96 -5.16
C VAL A 107 -9.36 8.00 -5.66
N ALA A 108 -8.53 8.84 -5.07
CA ALA A 108 -7.09 8.84 -5.31
C ALA A 108 -6.39 7.90 -4.32
N MET A 109 -5.38 7.18 -4.79
CA MET A 109 -4.64 6.24 -3.97
C MET A 109 -3.14 6.26 -4.29
N PHE A 110 -2.35 6.18 -3.24
CA PHE A 110 -0.89 6.04 -3.25
C PHE A 110 -0.46 5.34 -1.96
N HIS A 111 0.79 4.86 -1.91
CA HIS A 111 1.23 4.11 -0.74
C HIS A 111 1.43 5.00 0.49
N ALA A 112 2.21 6.06 0.38
CA ALA A 112 2.55 6.94 1.50
C ALA A 112 2.14 8.40 1.23
N THR A 113 2.87 9.16 0.39
CA THR A 113 2.46 10.46 -0.11
C THR A 113 2.31 10.44 -1.64
N PRO A 114 1.74 11.47 -2.26
CA PRO A 114 1.62 11.50 -3.73
C PRO A 114 2.95 11.42 -4.47
N THR A 115 4.05 11.83 -3.85
CA THR A 115 5.36 11.96 -4.53
C THR A 115 6.50 11.19 -3.86
N ASP A 116 6.23 10.56 -2.72
CA ASP A 116 7.27 9.88 -1.93
C ASP A 116 6.66 8.67 -1.21
N ASP A 117 7.12 7.47 -1.53
CA ASP A 117 6.61 6.22 -0.98
C ASP A 117 7.19 5.86 0.40
N ASN A 118 8.09 6.68 0.96
CA ASN A 118 8.68 6.49 2.29
C ASN A 118 8.19 7.49 3.35
N ARG A 119 7.58 8.58 2.91
CA ARG A 119 7.22 9.68 3.83
C ARG A 119 5.80 9.54 4.34
N TYR A 120 5.63 9.43 5.66
CA TYR A 120 4.30 9.38 6.27
C TYR A 120 3.45 10.61 5.93
N LEU A 121 2.23 10.38 5.43
CA LEU A 121 1.28 11.46 5.12
C LEU A 121 0.66 12.05 6.37
N THR A 122 0.20 11.21 7.29
CA THR A 122 -0.65 11.62 8.42
C THR A 122 0.08 11.68 9.75
N GLU A 123 1.37 11.26 9.81
CA GLU A 123 2.17 11.26 11.03
C GLU A 123 3.58 11.84 10.83
N HIS A 124 4.17 12.21 11.97
CA HIS A 124 5.61 12.43 12.17
C HIS A 124 6.14 11.43 13.20
N ILE A 125 7.39 11.04 13.06
CA ILE A 125 8.09 10.30 14.12
C ILE A 125 8.89 11.28 14.98
N VAL A 126 8.48 11.44 16.21
CA VAL A 126 9.13 12.33 17.18
C VAL A 126 9.55 11.51 18.40
N GLY A 127 10.87 11.43 18.64
CA GLY A 127 11.42 10.64 19.76
C GLY A 127 11.03 9.16 19.69
N GLY A 128 10.93 8.58 18.48
CA GLY A 128 10.54 7.18 18.26
C GLY A 128 9.04 6.91 18.43
N ARG A 129 8.21 7.95 18.51
CA ARG A 129 6.74 7.82 18.64
C ARG A 129 6.06 8.45 17.42
N SER A 130 5.00 7.80 16.95
CA SER A 130 4.11 8.37 15.94
C SER A 130 3.26 9.49 16.56
N VAL A 131 3.29 10.66 15.94
CA VAL A 131 2.50 11.84 16.30
C VAL A 131 1.73 12.30 15.08
N ALA A 132 0.44 12.56 15.21
CA ALA A 132 -0.38 13.02 14.10
C ALA A 132 0.14 14.35 13.54
N ARG A 133 0.19 14.45 12.21
CA ARG A 133 0.49 15.70 11.52
C ARG A 133 -0.68 16.67 11.64
N PRO A 134 -0.43 17.98 11.78
CA PRO A 134 -1.48 18.99 11.66
C PRO A 134 -2.22 18.88 10.31
N VAL A 135 -3.55 19.01 10.34
CA VAL A 135 -4.41 18.86 9.15
C VAL A 135 -3.96 19.74 7.99
N GLY A 136 -3.56 21.00 8.27
CA GLY A 136 -3.06 21.90 7.22
C GLY A 136 -1.78 21.41 6.53
N GLN A 137 -0.96 20.57 7.17
CA GLN A 137 0.19 19.95 6.51
C GLN A 137 -0.21 18.79 5.62
N VAL A 138 -1.21 18.00 6.04
CA VAL A 138 -1.78 16.93 5.21
C VAL A 138 -2.45 17.55 3.99
N GLN A 139 -3.24 18.60 4.17
CA GLN A 139 -3.89 19.34 3.09
C GLN A 139 -2.87 19.92 2.08
N ALA A 140 -1.79 20.52 2.57
CA ALA A 140 -0.73 21.04 1.70
C ALA A 140 -0.02 19.93 0.89
N GLU A 141 0.16 18.75 1.47
CA GLU A 141 0.77 17.59 0.83
C GLU A 141 -0.12 16.98 -0.27
N THR A 142 -1.43 17.05 -0.10
CA THR A 142 -2.43 16.54 -1.03
C THR A 142 -3.03 17.61 -1.93
N ALA A 143 -2.48 18.83 -1.89
CA ALA A 143 -2.97 19.95 -2.69
C ALA A 143 -2.92 19.64 -4.20
N GLY A 144 -4.02 19.95 -4.89
CA GLY A 144 -4.15 19.71 -6.34
C GLY A 144 -4.59 18.29 -6.72
N ILE A 145 -4.84 17.41 -5.74
CA ILE A 145 -5.47 16.11 -5.99
C ILE A 145 -6.99 16.35 -6.06
N ASP A 146 -7.53 16.21 -7.27
CA ASP A 146 -8.98 16.27 -7.51
C ASP A 146 -9.61 14.91 -7.18
N ALA A 147 -9.97 14.71 -5.91
CA ALA A 147 -10.60 13.50 -5.41
C ALA A 147 -11.43 13.79 -4.15
N SER A 148 -12.56 13.11 -4.02
CA SER A 148 -13.42 13.20 -2.81
C SER A 148 -12.89 12.31 -1.67
N LEU A 149 -12.06 11.31 -1.99
CA LEU A 149 -11.44 10.41 -1.04
C LEU A 149 -9.97 10.16 -1.44
N ILE A 150 -9.07 10.28 -0.48
CA ILE A 150 -7.66 9.95 -0.64
C ILE A 150 -7.33 8.77 0.28
N LEU A 151 -6.74 7.72 -0.27
CA LEU A 151 -6.32 6.52 0.46
C LEU A 151 -4.81 6.39 0.47
N CYS A 152 -4.24 6.14 1.65
CA CYS A 152 -2.81 5.80 1.83
C CYS A 152 -2.62 4.70 2.87
N GLY A 153 -1.53 3.96 2.76
CA GLY A 153 -1.05 2.91 3.66
C GLY A 153 0.18 3.33 4.44
N HIS A 154 1.23 2.50 4.45
CA HIS A 154 2.59 2.73 4.92
C HIS A 154 2.76 2.87 6.45
N SER A 155 1.89 3.57 7.13
CA SER A 155 2.06 3.85 8.56
C SER A 155 1.64 2.71 9.49
N HIS A 156 0.89 1.74 8.98
CA HIS A 156 0.24 0.67 9.75
C HIS A 156 -0.67 1.19 10.87
N LEU A 157 -1.12 2.45 10.75
CA LEU A 157 -2.01 3.10 11.71
C LEU A 157 -3.31 3.49 11.02
N ALA A 158 -4.42 2.87 11.44
CA ALA A 158 -5.73 3.24 10.94
C ALA A 158 -6.09 4.67 11.38
N ARG A 159 -6.37 5.56 10.41
CA ARG A 159 -6.67 6.97 10.65
C ARG A 159 -7.62 7.52 9.59
N VAL A 160 -8.50 8.40 10.02
CA VAL A 160 -9.30 9.25 9.13
C VAL A 160 -8.94 10.71 9.43
N VAL A 161 -8.67 11.47 8.38
CA VAL A 161 -8.39 12.91 8.46
C VAL A 161 -9.40 13.63 7.57
N GLU A 162 -10.21 14.48 8.17
CA GLU A 162 -11.11 15.37 7.43
C GLU A 162 -10.31 16.59 6.97
N LEU A 163 -10.23 16.78 5.67
CA LEU A 163 -9.59 17.96 5.08
C LEU A 163 -10.65 19.06 4.94
N PRO A 164 -10.34 20.32 5.29
CA PRO A 164 -11.24 21.44 5.00
C PRO A 164 -11.49 21.52 3.49
N ASP A 165 -12.70 21.85 3.12
CA ASP A 165 -13.07 22.08 1.72
C ASP A 165 -12.12 23.11 1.11
N GLY A 166 -11.48 22.75 -0.02
CA GLY A 166 -10.57 23.60 -0.77
C GLY A 166 -11.33 24.51 -1.73
#